data_dba495368db46b5c87de38546854e80a
#
_entry.id   dba495368db46b5c87de38546854e80a
#
_cell.length_a   1.000
_cell.length_b   1.000
_cell.length_c   1.000
_cell.angle_alpha   90.00
_cell.angle_beta   90.00
_cell.angle_gamma   90.00
#
_symmetry.space_group_name_H-M   'P 1'
#
loop_
_entity.id
_entity.type
_entity.pdbx_description
1 polymer ?
#
loop_
_entity_poly.entity_id
_entity_poly.type
_entity_poly.pdbx_seq_one_letter_code
_entity_poly.pdbx_strand_id
1 'polypeptide(L)'
;NVSHELRTPMAALIAELELSLYKERSSEDYKKVVENALSDARNIEKLSNGLMDLAKASYNTEQISMSAIRLDEVLLDASAMVMKAHSGYNVDLRFEDDTEDDGMVTIRGNDYLLRTAFVNLIENNCKFSSDLSSTVQISFSKHKVLIRFSDTGIGIPEEDMEHLFEPFYRGRNRDFSQGNGIGMALVERIIKLHKGAISVYSHHDKGTVFTLIFDYLQSD
;
A
#
# COMPACT_ATOMS: atom_id res chain seq x y z
N ASN A 1 -1.62 -17.69 8.71
CA ASN A 1 -1.95 -18.75 7.75
C ASN A 1 -2.96 -18.20 6.74
N VAL A 2 -2.53 -18.01 5.49
CA VAL A 2 -3.31 -17.41 4.38
C VAL A 2 -4.73 -17.96 4.29
N SER A 3 -4.88 -19.28 4.44
CA SER A 3 -6.21 -19.94 4.37
C SER A 3 -7.15 -19.52 5.50
N HIS A 4 -6.64 -19.16 6.66
CA HIS A 4 -7.44 -18.67 7.78
C HIS A 4 -7.94 -17.23 7.55
N GLU A 5 -7.06 -16.37 7.00
CA GLU A 5 -7.39 -14.96 6.76
C GLU A 5 -8.41 -14.77 5.64
N LEU A 6 -8.49 -15.70 4.70
CA LEU A 6 -9.56 -15.73 3.69
C LEU A 6 -10.85 -16.37 4.23
N ARG A 7 -10.75 -17.43 5.05
CA ARG A 7 -11.93 -18.18 5.53
C ARG A 7 -12.81 -17.33 6.45
N THR A 8 -12.20 -16.53 7.33
CA THR A 8 -12.93 -15.73 8.31
C THR A 8 -13.90 -14.74 7.68
N PRO A 9 -13.47 -13.82 6.75
CA PRO A 9 -14.38 -12.89 6.10
C PRO A 9 -15.38 -13.60 5.17
N MET A 10 -14.99 -14.70 4.53
CA MET A 10 -15.92 -15.50 3.72
C MET A 10 -17.02 -16.12 4.57
N ALA A 11 -16.68 -16.68 5.74
CA ALA A 11 -17.67 -17.26 6.65
C ALA A 11 -18.62 -16.19 7.22
N ALA A 12 -18.11 -15.00 7.54
CA ALA A 12 -18.93 -13.88 8.00
C ALA A 12 -19.92 -13.43 6.92
N LEU A 13 -19.45 -13.24 5.68
CA LEU A 13 -20.27 -12.90 4.52
C LEU A 13 -21.39 -13.93 4.28
N ILE A 14 -21.05 -15.22 4.28
CA ILE A 14 -22.02 -16.29 4.09
C ILE A 14 -23.05 -16.27 5.22
N ALA A 15 -22.63 -16.17 6.48
CA ALA A 15 -23.53 -16.14 7.63
C ALA A 15 -24.49 -14.94 7.58
N GLU A 16 -24.03 -13.74 7.18
CA GLU A 16 -24.89 -12.56 7.04
C GLU A 16 -25.95 -12.77 5.95
N LEU A 17 -25.55 -13.32 4.80
CA LEU A 17 -26.47 -13.63 3.71
C LEU A 17 -27.48 -14.72 4.11
N GLU A 18 -27.05 -15.80 4.77
CA GLU A 18 -27.95 -16.86 5.27
C GLU A 18 -28.96 -16.32 6.30
N LEU A 19 -28.49 -15.51 7.28
CA LEU A 19 -29.35 -14.86 8.25
C LEU A 19 -30.39 -13.92 7.61
N SER A 20 -30.07 -13.33 6.48
CA SER A 20 -30.99 -12.44 5.75
C SER A 20 -32.13 -13.19 5.08
N LEU A 21 -31.95 -14.50 4.81
CA LEU A 21 -32.97 -15.36 4.22
C LEU A 21 -33.95 -15.96 5.25
N TYR A 22 -33.58 -15.97 6.54
CA TYR A 22 -34.41 -16.60 7.59
C TYR A 22 -35.60 -15.76 8.04
N LYS A 23 -35.61 -14.45 7.80
CA LYS A 23 -36.71 -13.55 8.19
C LYS A 23 -37.02 -12.59 7.06
N GLU A 24 -38.31 -12.35 6.83
CA GLU A 24 -38.72 -11.22 6.00
C GLU A 24 -38.22 -9.91 6.60
N ARG A 25 -37.63 -9.09 5.76
CA ARG A 25 -37.03 -7.80 6.10
C ARG A 25 -37.66 -6.71 5.23
N SER A 26 -37.53 -5.45 5.66
CA SER A 26 -37.89 -4.34 4.81
C SER A 26 -36.95 -4.26 3.61
N SER A 27 -37.39 -3.63 2.52
CA SER A 27 -36.54 -3.37 1.33
C SER A 27 -35.27 -2.61 1.69
N GLU A 28 -35.35 -1.67 2.66
CA GLU A 28 -34.23 -0.90 3.19
C GLU A 28 -33.21 -1.80 3.91
N ASP A 29 -33.67 -2.76 4.71
CA ASP A 29 -32.79 -3.68 5.42
C ASP A 29 -32.12 -4.65 4.46
N TYR A 30 -32.80 -5.15 3.44
CA TYR A 30 -32.17 -5.97 2.39
C TYR A 30 -31.11 -5.18 1.63
N LYS A 31 -31.36 -3.89 1.34
CA LYS A 31 -30.37 -3.04 0.69
C LYS A 31 -29.09 -2.91 1.53
N LYS A 32 -29.21 -2.69 2.84
CA LYS A 32 -28.05 -2.64 3.77
C LYS A 32 -27.27 -3.96 3.78
N VAL A 33 -27.98 -5.12 3.83
CA VAL A 33 -27.31 -6.43 3.77
C VAL A 33 -26.53 -6.59 2.47
N VAL A 34 -27.10 -6.19 1.33
CA VAL A 34 -26.42 -6.26 0.03
C VAL A 34 -25.22 -5.32 -0.02
N GLU A 35 -25.33 -4.11 0.52
CA GLU A 35 -24.23 -3.14 0.59
C GLU A 35 -23.08 -3.68 1.47
N ASN A 36 -23.37 -4.26 2.63
CA ASN A 36 -22.39 -4.90 3.51
C ASN A 36 -21.72 -6.09 2.80
N ALA A 37 -22.50 -6.98 2.22
CA ALA A 37 -22.01 -8.15 1.50
C ALA A 37 -21.09 -7.75 0.32
N LEU A 38 -21.42 -6.69 -0.39
CA LEU A 38 -20.59 -6.15 -1.47
C LEU A 38 -19.27 -5.59 -0.93
N SER A 39 -19.30 -4.90 0.22
CA SER A 39 -18.10 -4.38 0.90
C SER A 39 -17.18 -5.53 1.31
N ASP A 40 -17.72 -6.58 1.92
CA ASP A 40 -16.96 -7.75 2.34
C ASP A 40 -16.37 -8.53 1.16
N ALA A 41 -17.13 -8.70 0.08
CA ALA A 41 -16.66 -9.33 -1.15
C ALA A 41 -15.47 -8.55 -1.76
N ARG A 42 -15.54 -7.21 -1.80
CA ARG A 42 -14.43 -6.35 -2.25
C ARG A 42 -13.20 -6.46 -1.35
N ASN A 43 -13.39 -6.61 -0.05
CA ASN A 43 -12.28 -6.81 0.90
C ASN A 43 -11.59 -8.16 0.66
N ILE A 44 -12.35 -9.23 0.39
CA ILE A 44 -11.82 -10.55 0.03
C ILE A 44 -11.06 -10.49 -1.31
N GLU A 45 -11.59 -9.78 -2.30
CA GLU A 45 -10.92 -9.55 -3.58
C GLU A 45 -9.57 -8.84 -3.41
N LYS A 46 -9.54 -7.75 -2.65
CA LYS A 46 -8.28 -7.02 -2.32
C LYS A 46 -7.27 -7.93 -1.62
N LEU A 47 -7.73 -8.73 -0.66
CA LEU A 47 -6.90 -9.70 0.05
C LEU A 47 -6.30 -10.74 -0.91
N SER A 48 -7.13 -11.31 -1.78
CA SER A 48 -6.71 -12.31 -2.77
C SER A 48 -5.67 -11.73 -3.75
N ASN A 49 -5.92 -10.54 -4.28
CA ASN A 49 -5.01 -9.86 -5.19
C ASN A 49 -3.67 -9.54 -4.51
N GLY A 50 -3.69 -9.02 -3.28
CA GLY A 50 -2.47 -8.77 -2.51
C GLY A 50 -1.64 -10.03 -2.25
N LEU A 51 -2.30 -11.16 -1.98
CA LEU A 51 -1.63 -12.46 -1.83
C LEU A 51 -1.01 -12.95 -3.14
N MET A 52 -1.72 -12.79 -4.26
CA MET A 52 -1.18 -13.15 -5.58
C MET A 52 0.04 -12.29 -5.94
N ASP A 53 -0.01 -10.99 -5.66
CA ASP A 53 1.11 -10.08 -5.92
C ASP A 53 2.31 -10.39 -5.01
N LEU A 54 2.06 -10.71 -3.73
CA LEU A 54 3.11 -11.18 -2.82
C LEU A 54 3.73 -12.49 -3.31
N ALA A 55 2.93 -13.43 -3.79
CA ALA A 55 3.41 -14.70 -4.35
C ALA A 55 4.24 -14.45 -5.62
N LYS A 56 3.78 -13.63 -6.55
CA LYS A 56 4.53 -13.24 -7.77
C LYS A 56 5.88 -12.64 -7.40
N ALA A 57 5.90 -11.66 -6.50
CA ALA A 57 7.13 -11.00 -6.05
C ALA A 57 8.09 -11.94 -5.29
N SER A 58 7.59 -13.07 -4.77
CA SER A 58 8.37 -14.01 -3.95
C SER A 58 8.91 -15.22 -4.70
N TYR A 59 8.15 -15.79 -5.64
CA TYR A 59 8.46 -17.10 -6.23
C TYR A 59 8.85 -17.07 -7.70
N ASN A 60 8.47 -16.04 -8.46
CA ASN A 60 8.68 -16.00 -9.92
C ASN A 60 9.57 -14.82 -10.35
N THR A 61 10.61 -14.52 -9.60
CA THR A 61 11.49 -13.36 -9.85
C THR A 61 12.13 -13.38 -11.24
N GLU A 62 12.43 -14.56 -11.79
CA GLU A 62 13.01 -14.72 -13.14
C GLU A 62 12.02 -14.43 -14.27
N GLN A 63 10.71 -14.56 -14.01
CA GLN A 63 9.66 -14.32 -15.00
C GLN A 63 9.14 -12.88 -14.98
N ILE A 64 9.56 -12.08 -13.99
CA ILE A 64 9.15 -10.69 -13.90
C ILE A 64 9.95 -9.86 -14.89
N SER A 65 9.25 -9.28 -15.87
CA SER A 65 9.87 -8.37 -16.83
C SER A 65 10.33 -7.10 -16.11
N MET A 66 11.64 -6.83 -16.20
CA MET A 66 12.28 -5.62 -15.68
C MET A 66 12.73 -4.75 -16.84
N SER A 67 12.27 -3.51 -16.88
CA SER A 67 12.62 -2.50 -17.90
C SER A 67 13.15 -1.23 -17.25
N ALA A 68 13.65 -0.31 -18.05
CA ALA A 68 13.94 1.04 -17.60
C ALA A 68 12.59 1.74 -17.38
N ILE A 69 12.36 2.27 -16.17
CA ILE A 69 11.14 2.96 -15.77
C ILE A 69 11.46 4.25 -15.04
N ARG A 70 10.64 5.26 -15.24
CA ARG A 70 10.73 6.55 -14.56
C ARG A 70 9.91 6.50 -13.27
N LEU A 71 10.57 6.69 -12.14
CA LEU A 71 9.93 6.66 -10.81
C LEU A 71 8.96 7.81 -10.59
N ASP A 72 9.23 8.98 -11.15
CA ASP A 72 8.35 10.16 -11.11
C ASP A 72 7.02 9.88 -11.81
N GLU A 73 7.01 9.25 -12.98
CA GLU A 73 5.79 8.84 -13.68
C GLU A 73 4.99 7.81 -12.88
N VAL A 74 5.67 6.80 -12.32
CA VAL A 74 5.01 5.78 -11.48
C VAL A 74 4.40 6.40 -10.23
N LEU A 75 5.05 7.39 -9.61
CA LEU A 75 4.53 8.10 -8.44
C LEU A 75 3.34 8.99 -8.79
N LEU A 76 3.37 9.68 -9.93
CA LEU A 76 2.24 10.47 -10.43
C LEU A 76 1.02 9.58 -10.66
N ASP A 77 1.20 8.44 -11.32
CA ASP A 77 0.14 7.46 -11.56
C ASP A 77 -0.43 6.91 -10.24
N ALA A 78 0.44 6.49 -9.31
CA ALA A 78 0.02 5.98 -8.01
C ALA A 78 -0.80 7.02 -7.21
N SER A 79 -0.33 8.26 -7.20
CA SER A 79 -1.01 9.38 -6.54
C SER A 79 -2.39 9.65 -7.15
N ALA A 80 -2.48 9.68 -8.48
CA ALA A 80 -3.74 9.86 -9.21
C ALA A 80 -4.73 8.71 -8.94
N MET A 81 -4.24 7.46 -8.88
CA MET A 81 -5.06 6.30 -8.56
C MET A 81 -5.67 6.39 -7.16
N VAL A 82 -4.86 6.76 -6.14
CA VAL A 82 -5.32 6.89 -4.76
C VAL A 82 -6.36 8.00 -4.63
N MET A 83 -6.08 9.19 -5.17
CA MET A 83 -7.03 10.32 -5.12
C MET A 83 -8.32 10.03 -5.87
N LYS A 84 -8.28 9.26 -6.96
CA LYS A 84 -9.48 8.82 -7.69
C LYS A 84 -10.29 7.80 -6.91
N ALA A 85 -9.64 6.88 -6.20
CA ALA A 85 -10.31 5.84 -5.41
C ALA A 85 -10.93 6.40 -4.12
N HIS A 86 -10.33 7.45 -3.56
CA HIS A 86 -10.71 8.04 -2.27
C HIS A 86 -10.82 9.57 -2.38
N SER A 87 -12.02 10.07 -2.62
CA SER A 87 -12.27 11.52 -2.86
C SER A 87 -11.87 12.46 -1.71
N GLY A 88 -11.61 11.92 -0.50
CA GLY A 88 -11.16 12.70 0.66
C GLY A 88 -9.65 12.68 0.87
N TYR A 89 -8.90 11.87 0.11
CA TYR A 89 -7.46 11.78 0.27
C TYR A 89 -6.75 12.88 -0.52
N ASN A 90 -5.68 13.42 0.06
CA ASN A 90 -4.83 14.43 -0.56
C ASN A 90 -3.38 13.94 -0.64
N VAL A 91 -2.76 14.04 -1.80
CA VAL A 91 -1.36 13.63 -2.02
C VAL A 91 -0.58 14.84 -2.53
N ASP A 92 0.41 15.25 -1.73
CA ASP A 92 1.33 16.34 -2.06
C ASP A 92 2.67 15.74 -2.55
N LEU A 93 2.90 15.82 -3.85
CA LEU A 93 4.12 15.30 -4.50
C LEU A 93 5.12 16.43 -4.72
N ARG A 94 6.32 16.29 -4.12
CA ARG A 94 7.38 17.29 -4.14
C ARG A 94 8.66 16.73 -4.74
N PHE A 95 9.28 17.52 -5.61
CA PHE A 95 10.61 17.28 -6.13
C PHE A 95 11.56 18.27 -5.44
N GLU A 96 12.58 17.77 -4.72
CA GLU A 96 13.49 18.64 -3.94
C GLU A 96 14.59 19.25 -4.80
N ASP A 97 14.94 18.61 -5.93
CA ASP A 97 15.98 19.08 -6.83
C ASP A 97 15.44 19.23 -8.26
N ASP A 98 15.76 20.35 -8.92
CA ASP A 98 15.58 20.53 -10.36
C ASP A 98 16.65 19.69 -11.09
N THR A 99 16.34 18.43 -11.34
CA THR A 99 17.23 17.60 -12.15
C THR A 99 16.86 17.77 -13.62
N GLU A 100 17.72 18.42 -14.38
CA GLU A 100 17.65 18.44 -15.84
C GLU A 100 17.97 17.08 -16.48
N ASP A 101 18.45 16.10 -15.67
CA ASP A 101 18.85 14.77 -16.10
C ASP A 101 17.77 13.72 -15.81
N ASP A 102 17.03 13.34 -16.85
CA ASP A 102 16.03 12.27 -16.81
C ASP A 102 16.58 10.90 -16.35
N GLY A 103 17.89 10.68 -16.46
CA GLY A 103 18.58 9.49 -16.00
C GLY A 103 18.47 9.29 -14.48
N MET A 104 18.46 10.37 -13.71
CA MET A 104 18.43 10.31 -12.24
C MET A 104 17.13 9.76 -11.66
N VAL A 105 16.03 9.84 -12.38
CA VAL A 105 14.72 9.29 -11.96
C VAL A 105 14.45 7.88 -12.50
N THR A 106 15.36 7.36 -13.33
CA THR A 106 15.17 6.08 -14.03
C THR A 106 15.87 4.94 -13.30
N ILE A 107 15.13 3.88 -13.04
CA ILE A 107 15.66 2.64 -12.47
C ILE A 107 15.29 1.44 -13.34
N ARG A 108 15.95 0.30 -13.11
CA ARG A 108 15.53 -0.98 -13.67
C ARG A 108 14.45 -1.60 -12.79
N GLY A 109 13.23 -1.70 -13.30
CA GLY A 109 12.10 -2.16 -12.49
C GLY A 109 10.92 -2.68 -13.28
N ASN A 110 9.89 -3.06 -12.52
CA ASN A 110 8.58 -3.43 -13.02
C ASN A 110 7.58 -2.36 -12.58
N ASP A 111 7.00 -1.66 -13.56
CA ASP A 111 6.09 -0.53 -13.35
C ASP A 111 4.87 -0.92 -12.49
N TYR A 112 4.22 -2.04 -12.80
CA TYR A 112 3.03 -2.49 -12.07
C TYR A 112 3.32 -2.75 -10.58
N LEU A 113 4.43 -3.45 -10.28
CA LEU A 113 4.79 -3.77 -8.90
C LEU A 113 5.17 -2.52 -8.12
N LEU A 114 5.97 -1.62 -8.69
CA LEU A 114 6.34 -0.38 -8.00
C LEU A 114 5.13 0.52 -7.76
N ARG A 115 4.23 0.64 -8.74
CA ARG A 115 2.97 1.35 -8.59
C ARG A 115 2.13 0.75 -7.46
N THR A 116 2.04 -0.59 -7.38
CA THR A 116 1.37 -1.28 -6.28
C THR A 116 1.98 -0.95 -4.92
N ALA A 117 3.31 -0.91 -4.82
CA ALA A 117 4.00 -0.54 -3.58
C ALA A 117 3.72 0.92 -3.19
N PHE A 118 3.78 1.85 -4.14
CA PHE A 118 3.55 3.28 -3.89
C PHE A 118 2.09 3.55 -3.49
N VAL A 119 1.12 2.92 -4.16
CA VAL A 119 -0.30 3.00 -3.78
C VAL A 119 -0.49 2.54 -2.33
N ASN A 120 0.10 1.40 -1.93
CA ASN A 120 0.01 0.90 -0.56
C ASN A 120 0.60 1.89 0.47
N LEU A 121 1.75 2.51 0.17
CA LEU A 121 2.36 3.51 1.07
C LEU A 121 1.50 4.77 1.17
N ILE A 122 1.03 5.31 0.04
CA ILE A 122 0.20 6.52 0.00
C ILE A 122 -1.14 6.27 0.71
N GLU A 123 -1.81 5.14 0.42
CA GLU A 123 -3.07 4.79 1.09
C GLU A 123 -2.88 4.66 2.60
N ASN A 124 -1.79 4.04 3.06
CA ASN A 124 -1.50 3.93 4.48
C ASN A 124 -1.27 5.30 5.13
N ASN A 125 -0.46 6.16 4.51
CA ASN A 125 -0.23 7.50 5.04
C ASN A 125 -1.54 8.29 5.15
N CYS A 126 -2.32 8.37 4.07
CA CYS A 126 -3.61 9.07 4.10
C CYS A 126 -4.57 8.48 5.14
N LYS A 127 -4.61 7.17 5.26
CA LYS A 127 -5.52 6.45 6.15
C LYS A 127 -5.22 6.69 7.63
N PHE A 128 -3.95 6.79 8.01
CA PHE A 128 -3.52 6.98 9.39
C PHE A 128 -3.22 8.44 9.74
N SER A 129 -3.19 9.32 8.74
CA SER A 129 -3.04 10.77 8.93
C SER A 129 -4.33 11.41 9.45
N SER A 130 -4.20 12.40 10.31
CA SER A 130 -5.34 13.12 10.87
C SER A 130 -6.10 13.98 9.85
N ASP A 131 -5.40 14.40 8.78
CA ASP A 131 -5.90 15.24 7.69
C ASP A 131 -6.11 14.49 6.37
N LEU A 132 -6.03 13.14 6.42
CA LEU A 132 -6.17 12.24 5.26
C LEU A 132 -5.18 12.56 4.15
N SER A 133 -3.98 13.03 4.51
CA SER A 133 -2.96 13.45 3.56
C SER A 133 -1.69 12.59 3.60
N SER A 134 -0.99 12.56 2.47
CA SER A 134 0.35 12.00 2.32
C SER A 134 1.25 12.98 1.58
N THR A 135 2.41 13.29 2.13
CA THR A 135 3.46 14.02 1.41
C THR A 135 4.48 13.03 0.86
N VAL A 136 4.72 13.10 -0.44
CA VAL A 136 5.70 12.25 -1.13
C VAL A 136 6.80 13.16 -1.68
N GLN A 137 8.04 12.95 -1.22
CA GLN A 137 9.20 13.74 -1.63
C GLN A 137 10.18 12.86 -2.39
N ILE A 138 10.67 13.36 -3.52
CA ILE A 138 11.77 12.74 -4.29
C ILE A 138 12.99 13.63 -4.15
N SER A 139 14.11 13.04 -3.79
CA SER A 139 15.41 13.71 -3.72
C SER A 139 16.50 12.80 -4.28
N PHE A 140 17.61 13.40 -4.67
CA PHE A 140 18.73 12.72 -5.33
C PHE A 140 20.00 12.87 -4.50
N SER A 141 20.80 11.81 -4.43
CA SER A 141 22.09 11.84 -3.74
C SER A 141 23.09 10.94 -4.44
N LYS A 142 24.12 11.50 -5.05
CA LYS A 142 25.17 10.79 -5.81
C LYS A 142 24.57 9.87 -6.89
N HIS A 143 24.44 8.57 -6.58
CA HIS A 143 23.93 7.53 -7.51
C HIS A 143 22.61 6.93 -7.03
N LYS A 144 21.90 7.62 -6.13
CA LYS A 144 20.67 7.11 -5.49
C LYS A 144 19.54 8.10 -5.62
N VAL A 145 18.36 7.56 -5.87
CA VAL A 145 17.10 8.26 -5.71
C VAL A 145 16.49 7.86 -4.37
N LEU A 146 16.08 8.86 -3.60
CA LEU A 146 15.40 8.71 -2.33
C LEU A 146 13.96 9.17 -2.48
N ILE A 147 13.02 8.34 -2.04
CA ILE A 147 11.59 8.68 -2.03
C ILE A 147 11.11 8.57 -0.59
N ARG A 148 10.57 9.66 -0.05
CA ARG A 148 9.99 9.71 1.29
C ARG A 148 8.48 9.83 1.19
N PHE A 149 7.79 8.94 1.89
CA PHE A 149 6.34 8.99 2.08
C PHE A 149 6.10 9.35 3.54
N SER A 150 5.49 10.49 3.80
CA SER A 150 5.28 11.01 5.15
C SER A 150 3.83 11.36 5.42
N ASP A 151 3.40 11.11 6.65
CA ASP A 151 2.12 11.51 7.22
C ASP A 151 2.30 12.23 8.55
N THR A 152 1.26 12.89 9.00
CA THR A 152 1.16 13.60 10.28
C THR A 152 0.22 12.88 11.25
N GLY A 153 0.11 11.56 11.13
CA GLY A 153 -0.88 10.76 11.83
C GLY A 153 -0.44 10.27 13.20
N ILE A 154 -1.13 9.21 13.65
CA ILE A 154 -0.96 8.61 14.97
C ILE A 154 0.39 7.95 15.21
N GLY A 155 1.18 7.74 14.14
CA GLY A 155 2.44 7.03 14.21
C GLY A 155 2.29 5.53 14.49
N ILE A 156 3.43 4.85 14.60
CA ILE A 156 3.55 3.42 14.88
C ILE A 156 4.22 3.24 16.24
N PRO A 157 3.61 2.49 17.17
CA PRO A 157 4.24 2.14 18.44
C PRO A 157 5.57 1.39 18.24
N GLU A 158 6.55 1.63 19.10
CA GLU A 158 7.89 1.01 19.00
C GLU A 158 7.82 -0.53 18.97
N GLU A 159 6.94 -1.10 19.76
CA GLU A 159 6.70 -2.55 19.81
C GLU A 159 6.10 -3.15 18.53
N ASP A 160 5.43 -2.33 17.70
CA ASP A 160 4.85 -2.75 16.42
C ASP A 160 5.86 -2.63 15.26
N MET A 161 6.95 -1.87 15.44
CA MET A 161 7.94 -1.59 14.40
C MET A 161 8.66 -2.86 13.91
N GLU A 162 9.00 -3.79 14.79
CA GLU A 162 9.70 -5.04 14.45
C GLU A 162 8.83 -5.96 13.57
N HIS A 163 7.50 -5.86 13.72
CA HIS A 163 6.53 -6.73 13.03
C HIS A 163 5.87 -6.07 11.81
N LEU A 164 6.19 -4.80 11.54
CA LEU A 164 5.51 -3.97 10.52
C LEU A 164 5.46 -4.62 9.13
N PHE A 165 6.49 -5.36 8.76
CA PHE A 165 6.61 -6.03 7.46
C PHE A 165 6.22 -7.51 7.50
N GLU A 166 5.74 -8.03 8.62
CA GLU A 166 5.22 -9.38 8.70
C GLU A 166 3.84 -9.48 8.02
N PRO A 167 3.65 -10.48 7.15
CA PRO A 167 2.34 -10.69 6.52
C PRO A 167 1.26 -10.94 7.57
N PHE A 168 0.09 -10.30 7.38
CA PHE A 168 -1.10 -10.35 8.27
C PHE A 168 -0.92 -9.68 9.63
N TYR A 169 0.22 -9.08 9.90
CA TYR A 169 0.40 -8.32 11.12
C TYR A 169 -0.45 -7.03 11.07
N ARG A 170 -1.15 -6.79 12.16
CA ARG A 170 -1.94 -5.57 12.39
C ARG A 170 -1.65 -5.12 13.81
N GLY A 171 -0.94 -4.02 13.96
CA GLY A 171 -0.59 -3.45 15.25
C GLY A 171 -1.81 -3.10 16.10
N ARG A 172 -1.59 -2.51 17.26
CA ARG A 172 -2.65 -2.10 18.21
C ARG A 172 -3.63 -1.09 17.62
N ASN A 173 -3.25 -0.38 16.60
CA ASN A 173 -4.09 0.58 15.86
C ASN A 173 -5.10 -0.08 14.91
N ARG A 174 -5.30 -1.41 14.97
CA ARG A 174 -6.20 -2.17 14.11
C ARG A 174 -7.66 -1.69 14.14
N ASP A 175 -8.09 -1.08 15.24
CA ASP A 175 -9.46 -0.60 15.40
C ASP A 175 -9.70 0.75 14.69
N PHE A 176 -8.62 1.49 14.37
CA PHE A 176 -8.71 2.76 13.64
C PHE A 176 -8.93 2.57 12.14
N SER A 177 -8.70 1.38 11.59
CA SER A 177 -8.82 1.22 10.16
C SER A 177 -8.98 -0.22 9.70
N GLN A 178 -9.80 -0.42 8.66
CA GLN A 178 -9.91 -1.68 7.94
C GLN A 178 -8.63 -1.97 7.13
N GLY A 179 -8.15 -3.20 7.13
CA GLY A 179 -7.00 -3.64 6.33
C GLY A 179 -6.60 -5.07 6.64
N ASN A 180 -5.92 -5.72 5.70
CA ASN A 180 -5.63 -7.16 5.76
C ASN A 180 -4.20 -7.47 6.25
N GLY A 181 -3.40 -6.46 6.61
CA GLY A 181 -2.03 -6.66 7.09
C GLY A 181 -1.04 -7.20 6.05
N ILE A 182 -1.37 -7.14 4.75
CA ILE A 182 -0.49 -7.64 3.66
C ILE A 182 0.29 -6.49 3.02
N GLY A 183 -0.27 -5.28 3.03
CA GLY A 183 0.26 -4.14 2.26
C GLY A 183 1.74 -3.86 2.53
N MET A 184 2.16 -3.79 3.80
CA MET A 184 3.57 -3.49 4.14
C MET A 184 4.52 -4.63 3.83
N ALA A 185 4.11 -5.89 4.03
CA ALA A 185 4.88 -7.06 3.62
C ALA A 185 5.09 -7.08 2.09
N LEU A 186 4.05 -6.73 1.33
CA LEU A 186 4.12 -6.61 -0.13
C LEU A 186 5.06 -5.47 -0.55
N VAL A 187 4.97 -4.30 0.08
CA VAL A 187 5.87 -3.18 -0.16
C VAL A 187 7.32 -3.61 0.03
N GLU A 188 7.65 -4.16 1.19
CA GLU A 188 9.02 -4.59 1.48
C GLU A 188 9.54 -5.59 0.44
N ARG A 189 8.70 -6.55 0.05
CA ARG A 189 9.07 -7.57 -0.94
C ARG A 189 9.31 -6.97 -2.31
N ILE A 190 8.46 -6.05 -2.75
CA ILE A 190 8.61 -5.35 -4.03
C ILE A 190 9.90 -4.52 -4.03
N ILE A 191 10.16 -3.74 -2.97
CA ILE A 191 11.36 -2.91 -2.90
C ILE A 191 12.63 -3.77 -2.95
N LYS A 192 12.68 -4.87 -2.19
CA LYS A 192 13.80 -5.84 -2.23
C LYS A 192 13.98 -6.47 -3.62
N LEU A 193 12.89 -6.80 -4.31
CA LEU A 193 12.93 -7.32 -5.69
C LEU A 193 13.60 -6.34 -6.65
N HIS A 194 13.40 -5.04 -6.44
CA HIS A 194 14.00 -3.94 -7.20
C HIS A 194 15.39 -3.55 -6.68
N LYS A 195 16.00 -4.38 -5.82
CA LYS A 195 17.31 -4.10 -5.19
C LYS A 195 17.36 -2.79 -4.41
N GLY A 196 16.19 -2.25 -4.05
CA GLY A 196 16.06 -1.07 -3.21
C GLY A 196 16.11 -1.42 -1.73
N ALA A 197 16.23 -0.38 -0.92
CA ALA A 197 16.10 -0.46 0.54
C ALA A 197 14.88 0.32 1.01
N ILE A 198 14.24 -0.16 2.07
CA ILE A 198 13.17 0.53 2.76
C ILE A 198 13.55 0.70 4.22
N SER A 199 13.32 1.88 4.74
CA SER A 199 13.42 2.17 6.17
C SER A 199 12.17 2.94 6.63
N VAL A 200 11.87 2.83 7.91
CA VAL A 200 10.73 3.51 8.54
C VAL A 200 11.20 4.24 9.77
N TYR A 201 10.76 5.47 9.89
CA TYR A 201 10.89 6.27 11.11
C TYR A 201 9.50 6.71 11.53
N SER A 202 9.11 6.39 12.74
CA SER A 202 7.81 6.76 13.26
C SER A 202 7.92 7.12 14.74
N HIS A 203 7.09 8.04 15.16
CA HIS A 203 6.96 8.42 16.55
C HIS A 203 5.47 8.57 16.86
N HIS A 204 5.04 8.04 17.99
CA HIS A 204 3.65 8.13 18.45
C HIS A 204 3.16 9.58 18.42
N ASP A 205 2.00 9.82 17.83
CA ASP A 205 1.35 11.13 17.65
C ASP A 205 2.16 12.16 16.85
N LYS A 206 3.18 11.73 16.09
CA LYS A 206 3.97 12.62 15.22
C LYS A 206 4.02 12.17 13.76
N GLY A 207 3.31 11.09 13.45
CA GLY A 207 3.26 10.53 12.10
C GLY A 207 4.37 9.54 11.80
N THR A 208 4.42 9.14 10.54
CA THR A 208 5.35 8.12 10.02
C THR A 208 6.03 8.61 8.75
N VAL A 209 7.29 8.25 8.59
CA VAL A 209 8.08 8.49 7.37
C VAL A 209 8.65 7.17 6.90
N PHE A 210 8.21 6.71 5.72
CA PHE A 210 8.86 5.64 4.99
C PHE A 210 9.85 6.22 4.00
N THR A 211 11.07 5.70 3.99
CA THR A 211 12.11 6.12 3.04
C THR A 211 12.50 4.93 2.17
N LEU A 212 12.33 5.08 0.87
CA LEU A 212 12.80 4.14 -0.14
C LEU A 212 14.07 4.67 -0.78
N ILE A 213 15.02 3.78 -1.06
CA ILE A 213 16.28 4.11 -1.69
C ILE A 213 16.52 3.13 -2.84
N PHE A 214 16.77 3.67 -4.04
CA PHE A 214 17.12 2.89 -5.21
C PHE A 214 18.40 3.44 -5.85
N ASP A 215 19.17 2.57 -6.50
CA ASP A 215 20.23 3.00 -7.39
C ASP A 215 19.61 3.32 -8.76
N TYR A 216 19.90 4.51 -9.32
CA TYR A 216 19.41 4.84 -10.65
C TYR A 216 20.29 4.24 -11.76
N LEU A 217 19.69 4.06 -12.94
CA LEU A 217 20.41 3.58 -14.11
C LEU A 217 21.44 4.65 -14.52
N GLN A 218 22.72 4.26 -14.51
CA GLN A 218 23.74 5.10 -15.12
C GLN A 218 23.57 5.07 -16.64
N SER A 219 23.60 6.24 -17.27
CA SER A 219 23.74 6.34 -18.71
C SER A 219 25.16 5.86 -19.08
N ASP A 220 25.25 4.82 -19.90
CA ASP A 220 26.51 4.35 -20.49
C ASP A 220 27.11 5.42 -21.41
#